data_42f15170cc01a99919d76495f86812bd
#
_entry.id   42f15170cc01a99919d76495f86812bd
#
_cell.length_a   1.000
_cell.length_b   1.000
_cell.length_c   1.000
_cell.angle_alpha   90.00
_cell.angle_beta   90.00
_cell.angle_gamma   90.00
#
_symmetry.space_group_name_H-M   'P 1'
#
loop_
_entity.id
_entity.type
_entity.pdbx_description
1 polymer ?
#
loop_
_entity_poly.entity_id
_entity_poly.type
_entity_poly.pdbx_seq_one_letter_code
_entity_poly.pdbx_strand_id
1 'polypeptide(L)'
;MLTQMSIRNFALIEQMNISFNDGITIFTGETGAGKSILMDAFSILLGERASSEFIRHGKDSFVIDGIFDIANHQSIQDLLESKNIMIEEGQLILSRSFNRNGKSSILANDQPIPLKALKEIGQYLADIHGQYSNQRLLDADTHHEYLDTFNKEGKEAYKTYTDAYKIYKQAKQDVDHLQENMSERARELDMLRYQIDEIEDAGLSVGEDVTIAEELKRLDSFEHIDKVLGSCYDAFYNGRQPLLDTINSIKVEVNDLVKYDSELKEVSEMVDSAYFQLEEAAQSLDRYRDTISYDEERYKYCQDRDTTIYSLKKKYGETVEDILAYEEKAQSRLEELEGLVFAQDELETRLEEAKKVAEEALTVLHEVRQKNAKDIATALHQELVDLGMPKGDIQFHIEEGTELSSLGAKSIEMLFSANKGEQLLPLHKVASGGELARIALAFKSVFRSDAFKTMVFDEIDVGISGDIALKVAEKILNLSRTNQVFCITHLPQTASIAKQHYHLSKIEQDDRTISTLVVLNEEERVTQIASMMSGKGMSATALAAAKELIDHFN
;
A
#
# COMPACT_ATOMS: atom_id res chain seq x y z
N MET A 1 12.12 -30.99 -11.95
CA MET A 1 11.73 -32.38 -11.73
C MET A 1 12.49 -32.98 -10.55
N LEU A 2 11.84 -33.68 -9.62
CA LEU A 2 12.55 -34.38 -8.54
C LEU A 2 13.26 -35.61 -9.12
N THR A 3 14.57 -35.69 -8.96
CA THR A 3 15.37 -36.82 -9.45
C THR A 3 15.74 -37.81 -8.37
N GLN A 4 15.99 -37.29 -7.15
CA GLN A 4 16.36 -38.12 -6.00
C GLN A 4 15.79 -37.54 -4.71
N MET A 5 15.46 -38.43 -3.76
CA MET A 5 15.08 -38.08 -2.39
C MET A 5 15.75 -39.02 -1.40
N SER A 6 16.36 -38.45 -0.37
CA SER A 6 16.95 -39.20 0.73
C SER A 6 16.26 -38.84 2.04
N ILE A 7 15.85 -39.84 2.80
CA ILE A 7 15.16 -39.64 4.08
C ILE A 7 15.93 -40.42 5.15
N ARG A 8 16.26 -39.75 6.27
CA ARG A 8 16.99 -40.37 7.39
C ARG A 8 16.31 -40.04 8.72
N ASN A 9 16.12 -41.09 9.54
CA ASN A 9 15.58 -41.02 10.91
C ASN A 9 14.20 -40.33 11.00
N PHE A 10 13.31 -40.59 10.02
CA PHE A 10 12.00 -39.99 9.92
C PHE A 10 10.90 -41.01 10.22
N ALA A 11 10.18 -40.84 11.31
CA ALA A 11 9.10 -41.76 11.77
C ALA A 11 9.52 -43.22 11.72
N LEU A 12 8.91 -44.06 10.88
CA LEU A 12 9.26 -45.45 10.71
C LEU A 12 10.43 -45.67 9.73
N ILE A 13 10.89 -44.66 9.06
CA ILE A 13 11.97 -44.72 8.08
C ILE A 13 13.32 -44.48 8.83
N GLU A 14 14.21 -45.46 8.81
CA GLU A 14 15.58 -45.30 9.32
C GLU A 14 16.47 -44.66 8.26
N GLN A 15 16.50 -45.21 7.06
CA GLN A 15 17.16 -44.68 5.89
C GLN A 15 16.45 -45.17 4.62
N MET A 16 16.15 -44.24 3.72
CA MET A 16 15.49 -44.54 2.44
C MET A 16 16.07 -43.59 1.38
N ASN A 17 16.51 -44.17 0.26
CA ASN A 17 16.94 -43.44 -0.92
C ASN A 17 16.06 -43.80 -2.08
N ILE A 18 15.46 -42.81 -2.73
CA ILE A 18 14.48 -42.98 -3.82
C ILE A 18 15.00 -42.24 -5.03
N SER A 19 15.06 -42.90 -6.17
CA SER A 19 15.38 -42.30 -7.46
C SER A 19 14.12 -42.25 -8.32
N PHE A 20 13.85 -41.14 -8.95
CA PHE A 20 12.63 -40.93 -9.72
C PHE A 20 12.97 -40.74 -11.20
N ASN A 21 12.12 -41.31 -12.05
CA ASN A 21 12.16 -41.12 -13.48
C ASN A 21 11.08 -40.11 -13.93
N ASP A 22 11.16 -39.72 -15.20
CA ASP A 22 10.11 -38.93 -15.86
C ASP A 22 8.81 -39.73 -16.00
N GLY A 23 7.68 -39.03 -15.97
CA GLY A 23 6.36 -39.60 -16.10
C GLY A 23 5.75 -40.00 -14.77
N ILE A 24 5.17 -41.21 -14.66
CA ILE A 24 4.40 -41.63 -13.50
C ILE A 24 5.15 -42.63 -12.63
N THR A 25 5.27 -42.31 -11.36
CA THR A 25 5.76 -43.17 -10.29
C THR A 25 4.61 -43.53 -9.36
N ILE A 26 4.35 -44.81 -9.18
CA ILE A 26 3.29 -45.34 -8.31
C ILE A 26 3.89 -45.96 -7.05
N PHE A 27 3.25 -45.65 -5.92
CA PHE A 27 3.57 -46.21 -4.61
C PHE A 27 2.40 -47.07 -4.13
N THR A 28 2.64 -48.38 -3.98
CA THR A 28 1.70 -49.32 -3.35
C THR A 28 2.23 -49.85 -2.04
N GLY A 29 1.41 -50.45 -1.22
CA GLY A 29 1.80 -51.08 0.05
C GLY A 29 0.64 -51.21 1.01
N GLU A 30 0.81 -51.96 2.08
CA GLU A 30 -0.22 -52.18 3.10
C GLU A 30 -0.61 -50.89 3.82
N THR A 31 -1.85 -50.84 4.34
CA THR A 31 -2.32 -49.71 5.16
C THR A 31 -1.43 -49.55 6.37
N GLY A 32 -0.94 -48.30 6.61
CA GLY A 32 0.02 -48.01 7.69
C GLY A 32 1.47 -48.43 7.39
N ALA A 33 1.84 -48.89 6.18
CA ALA A 33 3.22 -49.24 5.82
C ALA A 33 4.16 -48.03 5.67
N GLY A 34 3.66 -46.80 5.83
CA GLY A 34 4.48 -45.61 5.73
C GLY A 34 4.21 -44.76 4.48
N LYS A 35 3.13 -45.06 3.74
CA LYS A 35 2.75 -44.25 2.56
C LYS A 35 2.51 -42.79 2.91
N SER A 36 1.72 -42.53 3.95
CA SER A 36 1.49 -41.16 4.45
C SER A 36 2.78 -40.53 5.01
N ILE A 37 3.67 -41.34 5.64
CA ILE A 37 4.98 -40.84 6.14
C ILE A 37 5.87 -40.35 4.98
N LEU A 38 5.83 -41.01 3.83
CA LEU A 38 6.53 -40.55 2.63
C LEU A 38 5.98 -39.19 2.14
N MET A 39 4.64 -39.04 2.18
CA MET A 39 3.99 -37.77 1.84
C MET A 39 4.35 -36.66 2.79
N ASP A 40 4.36 -36.96 4.11
CA ASP A 40 4.78 -35.98 5.12
C ASP A 40 6.23 -35.54 4.90
N ALA A 41 7.14 -36.48 4.60
CA ALA A 41 8.53 -36.16 4.30
C ALA A 41 8.64 -35.27 3.05
N PHE A 42 7.87 -35.57 2.01
CA PHE A 42 7.84 -34.78 0.79
C PHE A 42 7.28 -33.36 1.04
N SER A 43 6.19 -33.23 1.78
CA SER A 43 5.59 -31.95 2.16
C SER A 43 6.54 -31.08 3.00
N ILE A 44 7.26 -31.70 3.96
CA ILE A 44 8.23 -31.01 4.79
C ILE A 44 9.41 -30.50 3.96
N LEU A 45 9.89 -31.29 2.99
CA LEU A 45 10.95 -30.89 2.07
C LEU A 45 10.54 -29.64 1.25
N LEU A 46 9.26 -29.50 0.91
CA LEU A 46 8.70 -28.39 0.12
C LEU A 46 8.23 -27.19 0.96
N GLY A 47 8.42 -27.23 2.29
CA GLY A 47 8.16 -26.03 3.12
C GLY A 47 7.02 -26.15 4.12
N GLU A 48 6.45 -27.35 4.33
CA GLU A 48 5.53 -27.56 5.44
C GLU A 48 6.26 -27.55 6.79
N ARG A 49 5.49 -27.38 7.88
CA ARG A 49 6.06 -27.31 9.22
C ARG A 49 6.58 -28.68 9.68
N ALA A 50 7.82 -28.71 10.13
CA ALA A 50 8.40 -29.88 10.79
C ALA A 50 7.99 -29.94 12.26
N SER A 51 7.78 -31.15 12.79
CA SER A 51 7.44 -31.43 14.19
C SER A 51 8.38 -32.49 14.76
N SER A 52 8.58 -32.45 16.08
CA SER A 52 9.35 -33.48 16.78
C SER A 52 8.72 -34.88 16.73
N GLU A 53 7.43 -34.97 16.42
CA GLU A 53 6.68 -36.22 16.23
C GLU A 53 7.22 -37.04 15.06
N PHE A 54 7.79 -36.39 14.05
CA PHE A 54 8.40 -37.05 12.90
C PHE A 54 9.81 -37.60 13.18
N ILE A 55 10.40 -37.28 14.33
CA ILE A 55 11.72 -37.82 14.67
C ILE A 55 11.58 -39.30 15.09
N ARG A 56 12.34 -40.18 14.42
CA ARG A 56 12.36 -41.61 14.73
C ARG A 56 12.69 -41.82 16.21
N HIS A 57 11.94 -42.70 16.86
CA HIS A 57 12.18 -43.03 18.28
C HIS A 57 13.64 -43.47 18.54
N GLY A 58 14.26 -42.82 19.54
CA GLY A 58 15.66 -43.07 19.89
C GLY A 58 16.70 -42.32 19.07
N LYS A 59 16.28 -41.43 18.17
CA LYS A 59 17.16 -40.53 17.41
C LYS A 59 16.96 -39.06 17.84
N ASP A 60 17.95 -38.22 17.58
CA ASP A 60 17.93 -36.81 18.00
C ASP A 60 17.43 -35.86 16.91
N SER A 61 17.47 -36.27 15.66
CA SER A 61 17.04 -35.47 14.51
C SER A 61 16.68 -36.34 13.32
N PHE A 62 15.93 -35.76 12.39
CA PHE A 62 15.77 -36.29 11.03
C PHE A 62 16.41 -35.38 10.00
N VAL A 63 16.69 -35.94 8.81
CA VAL A 63 17.15 -35.21 7.63
C VAL A 63 16.40 -35.71 6.40
N ILE A 64 15.95 -34.79 5.58
CA ILE A 64 15.31 -35.03 4.28
C ILE A 64 16.06 -34.19 3.24
N ASP A 65 16.59 -34.84 2.21
CA ASP A 65 17.27 -34.19 1.10
C ASP A 65 16.52 -34.50 -0.20
N GLY A 66 16.42 -33.52 -1.09
CA GLY A 66 15.81 -33.70 -2.43
C GLY A 66 16.64 -32.98 -3.49
N ILE A 67 16.87 -33.68 -4.62
CA ILE A 67 17.59 -33.13 -5.78
C ILE A 67 16.56 -32.92 -6.90
N PHE A 68 16.48 -31.69 -7.37
CA PHE A 68 15.57 -31.28 -8.43
C PHE A 68 16.38 -30.82 -9.66
N ASP A 69 16.06 -31.41 -10.80
CA ASP A 69 16.50 -30.88 -12.11
C ASP A 69 15.59 -29.70 -12.51
N ILE A 70 16.18 -28.54 -12.63
CA ILE A 70 15.53 -27.27 -12.97
C ILE A 70 16.11 -26.62 -14.23
N ALA A 71 16.92 -27.34 -15.00
CA ALA A 71 17.62 -26.81 -16.17
C ALA A 71 16.66 -26.18 -17.20
N ASN A 72 15.46 -26.72 -17.36
CA ASN A 72 14.45 -26.25 -18.31
C ASN A 72 13.33 -25.42 -17.66
N HIS A 73 13.55 -24.87 -16.45
CA HIS A 73 12.52 -24.17 -15.67
C HIS A 73 12.91 -22.72 -15.35
N GLN A 74 12.80 -21.84 -16.34
CA GLN A 74 13.21 -20.44 -16.24
C GLN A 74 12.58 -19.73 -15.03
N SER A 75 11.28 -19.92 -14.78
CA SER A 75 10.59 -19.25 -13.65
C SER A 75 11.15 -19.62 -12.27
N ILE A 76 11.67 -20.86 -12.11
CA ILE A 76 12.33 -21.27 -10.87
C ILE A 76 13.73 -20.67 -10.79
N GLN A 77 14.46 -20.66 -11.90
CA GLN A 77 15.79 -20.05 -11.98
C GLN A 77 15.72 -18.56 -11.64
N ASP A 78 14.81 -17.81 -12.23
CA ASP A 78 14.58 -16.39 -11.96
C ASP A 78 14.25 -16.15 -10.47
N LEU A 79 13.43 -17.03 -9.87
CA LEU A 79 13.11 -16.95 -8.44
C LEU A 79 14.35 -17.18 -7.56
N LEU A 80 15.16 -18.18 -7.87
CA LEU A 80 16.39 -18.50 -7.11
C LEU A 80 17.41 -17.37 -7.24
N GLU A 81 17.61 -16.82 -8.44
CA GLU A 81 18.45 -15.65 -8.68
C GLU A 81 17.99 -14.44 -7.87
N SER A 82 16.68 -14.16 -7.82
CA SER A 82 16.12 -13.07 -7.02
C SER A 82 16.39 -13.20 -5.53
N LYS A 83 16.64 -14.44 -5.07
CA LYS A 83 16.98 -14.78 -3.66
C LYS A 83 18.49 -14.99 -3.44
N ASN A 84 19.32 -14.72 -4.46
CA ASN A 84 20.76 -14.93 -4.44
C ASN A 84 21.16 -16.38 -4.14
N ILE A 85 20.37 -17.38 -4.58
CA ILE A 85 20.69 -18.80 -4.44
C ILE A 85 21.43 -19.23 -5.71
N MET A 86 22.65 -19.72 -5.55
CA MET A 86 23.46 -20.18 -6.69
C MET A 86 22.88 -21.45 -7.28
N ILE A 87 22.82 -21.52 -8.61
CA ILE A 87 22.38 -22.71 -9.36
C ILE A 87 23.63 -23.32 -9.99
N GLU A 88 23.87 -24.60 -9.70
CA GLU A 88 24.98 -25.35 -10.26
C GLU A 88 24.43 -26.43 -11.20
N GLU A 89 24.92 -26.48 -12.42
CA GLU A 89 24.55 -27.48 -13.44
C GLU A 89 23.02 -27.67 -13.68
N GLY A 90 22.21 -26.63 -13.43
CA GLY A 90 20.76 -26.71 -13.56
C GLY A 90 20.06 -27.56 -12.48
N GLN A 91 20.73 -27.79 -11.35
CA GLN A 91 20.21 -28.56 -10.22
C GLN A 91 19.91 -27.66 -9.01
N LEU A 92 18.87 -28.03 -8.28
CA LEU A 92 18.55 -27.47 -6.97
C LEU A 92 18.52 -28.59 -5.94
N ILE A 93 19.36 -28.50 -4.94
CA ILE A 93 19.42 -29.42 -3.80
C ILE A 93 18.74 -28.74 -2.62
N LEU A 94 17.62 -29.30 -2.15
CA LEU A 94 16.97 -28.88 -0.93
C LEU A 94 17.30 -29.84 0.19
N SER A 95 17.76 -29.32 1.33
CA SER A 95 18.00 -30.11 2.55
C SER A 95 17.23 -29.55 3.72
N ARG A 96 16.52 -30.44 4.42
CA ARG A 96 15.70 -30.11 5.58
C ARG A 96 16.07 -30.97 6.77
N SER A 97 16.51 -30.36 7.87
CA SER A 97 16.74 -31.09 9.13
C SER A 97 15.97 -30.45 10.28
N PHE A 98 15.58 -31.30 11.23
CA PHE A 98 14.86 -30.89 12.43
C PHE A 98 15.31 -31.76 13.61
N ASN A 99 15.59 -31.14 14.77
CA ASN A 99 16.03 -31.82 15.97
C ASN A 99 15.03 -31.72 17.13
N ARG A 100 15.21 -32.55 18.18
CA ARG A 100 14.35 -32.61 19.37
C ARG A 100 14.23 -31.26 20.12
N ASN A 101 15.25 -30.40 20.01
CA ASN A 101 15.25 -29.08 20.64
C ASN A 101 14.44 -28.04 19.84
N GLY A 102 13.73 -28.47 18.81
CA GLY A 102 12.93 -27.58 17.97
C GLY A 102 13.74 -26.76 16.94
N LYS A 103 15.07 -27.00 16.84
CA LYS A 103 15.89 -26.28 15.84
C LYS A 103 15.71 -26.92 14.46
N SER A 104 15.32 -26.10 13.49
CA SER A 104 15.19 -26.45 12.09
C SER A 104 16.32 -25.82 11.28
N SER A 105 16.93 -26.59 10.38
CA SER A 105 17.87 -26.10 9.36
C SER A 105 17.31 -26.36 7.98
N ILE A 106 17.41 -25.38 7.11
CA ILE A 106 16.90 -25.40 5.74
C ILE A 106 18.02 -24.89 4.84
N LEU A 107 18.41 -25.71 3.88
CA LEU A 107 19.45 -25.36 2.92
C LEU A 107 18.91 -25.50 1.49
N ALA A 108 19.31 -24.57 0.62
CA ALA A 108 19.15 -24.63 -0.82
C ALA A 108 20.55 -24.49 -1.45
N ASN A 109 21.04 -25.52 -2.14
CA ASN A 109 22.42 -25.59 -2.63
C ASN A 109 23.44 -25.15 -1.56
N ASP A 110 23.37 -25.79 -0.38
CA ASP A 110 24.20 -25.54 0.81
C ASP A 110 24.06 -24.12 1.42
N GLN A 111 23.21 -23.25 0.88
CA GLN A 111 22.94 -21.93 1.42
C GLN A 111 21.75 -21.97 2.39
N PRO A 112 21.86 -21.41 3.60
CA PRO A 112 20.73 -21.35 4.54
C PRO A 112 19.65 -20.38 4.05
N ILE A 113 18.40 -20.86 4.01
CA ILE A 113 17.25 -20.07 3.60
C ILE A 113 16.16 -20.06 4.68
N PRO A 114 15.33 -19.00 4.77
CA PRO A 114 14.19 -18.97 5.67
C PRO A 114 13.05 -19.88 5.16
N LEU A 115 12.20 -20.35 6.09
CA LEU A 115 11.05 -21.20 5.75
C LEU A 115 10.11 -20.56 4.71
N LYS A 116 9.95 -19.24 4.76
CA LYS A 116 9.14 -18.49 3.78
C LYS A 116 9.69 -18.65 2.35
N ALA A 117 10.99 -18.54 2.18
CA ALA A 117 11.64 -18.73 0.88
C ALA A 117 11.52 -20.17 0.39
N LEU A 118 11.69 -21.17 1.30
CA LEU A 118 11.47 -22.59 0.95
C LEU A 118 10.02 -22.82 0.48
N LYS A 119 9.04 -22.25 1.17
CA LYS A 119 7.63 -22.38 0.79
C LYS A 119 7.32 -21.79 -0.59
N GLU A 120 7.90 -20.63 -0.91
CA GLU A 120 7.80 -20.02 -2.23
C GLU A 120 8.44 -20.92 -3.31
N ILE A 121 9.65 -21.42 -3.10
CA ILE A 121 10.34 -22.34 -4.01
C ILE A 121 9.52 -23.62 -4.20
N GLY A 122 9.03 -24.21 -3.10
CA GLY A 122 8.24 -25.44 -3.12
C GLY A 122 6.98 -25.33 -3.99
N GLN A 123 6.31 -24.18 -4.03
CA GLN A 123 5.14 -23.93 -4.86
C GLN A 123 5.43 -23.98 -6.37
N TYR A 124 6.67 -23.66 -6.77
CA TYR A 124 7.11 -23.80 -8.17
C TYR A 124 7.54 -25.23 -8.50
N LEU A 125 8.07 -25.98 -7.53
CA LEU A 125 8.62 -27.33 -7.75
C LEU A 125 7.54 -28.39 -7.81
N ALA A 126 6.54 -28.34 -6.92
CA ALA A 126 5.54 -29.40 -6.84
C ALA A 126 4.17 -28.90 -6.38
N ASP A 127 3.15 -29.62 -6.86
CA ASP A 127 1.76 -29.51 -6.41
C ASP A 127 1.39 -30.82 -5.70
N ILE A 128 1.15 -30.76 -4.39
CA ILE A 128 0.74 -31.92 -3.60
C ILE A 128 -0.79 -31.93 -3.50
N HIS A 129 -1.43 -33.06 -3.81
CA HIS A 129 -2.88 -33.24 -3.74
C HIS A 129 -3.23 -34.41 -2.80
N GLY A 130 -3.53 -34.05 -1.55
CA GLY A 130 -3.90 -35.03 -0.50
C GLY A 130 -4.73 -34.36 0.59
N GLN A 131 -4.95 -35.10 1.67
CA GLN A 131 -5.86 -34.72 2.77
C GLN A 131 -5.60 -33.34 3.40
N TYR A 132 -4.38 -32.76 3.21
CA TYR A 132 -3.97 -31.49 3.83
C TYR A 132 -3.44 -30.42 2.85
N SER A 133 -3.43 -30.66 1.55
CA SER A 133 -2.62 -29.84 0.63
C SER A 133 -3.35 -29.15 -0.52
N ASN A 134 -4.67 -29.21 -0.59
CA ASN A 134 -5.47 -28.44 -1.57
C ASN A 134 -5.67 -26.97 -1.14
N GLN A 135 -4.69 -26.39 -0.39
CA GLN A 135 -4.84 -25.05 0.21
C GLN A 135 -5.18 -23.99 -0.83
N ARG A 136 -4.55 -24.02 -2.01
CA ARG A 136 -4.81 -23.01 -3.05
C ARG A 136 -6.19 -23.13 -3.68
N LEU A 137 -6.69 -24.33 -3.89
CA LEU A 137 -8.05 -24.56 -4.40
C LEU A 137 -9.14 -24.22 -3.36
N LEU A 138 -8.78 -24.31 -2.06
CA LEU A 138 -9.66 -23.99 -0.95
C LEU A 138 -9.57 -22.53 -0.51
N ASP A 139 -8.57 -21.81 -0.99
CA ASP A 139 -8.32 -20.40 -0.64
C ASP A 139 -9.09 -19.48 -1.59
N ALA A 140 -10.15 -18.87 -1.09
CA ALA A 140 -10.99 -17.94 -1.84
C ALA A 140 -10.21 -16.78 -2.48
N ASP A 141 -9.14 -16.34 -1.83
CA ASP A 141 -8.31 -15.24 -2.34
C ASP A 141 -7.63 -15.56 -3.67
N THR A 142 -7.48 -16.85 -4.01
CA THR A 142 -6.87 -17.31 -5.26
C THR A 142 -7.88 -17.63 -6.37
N HIS A 143 -9.17 -17.68 -6.06
CA HIS A 143 -10.19 -18.14 -7.01
C HIS A 143 -10.33 -17.23 -8.23
N HIS A 144 -10.06 -15.93 -8.09
CA HIS A 144 -10.05 -15.00 -9.21
C HIS A 144 -9.01 -15.36 -10.27
N GLU A 145 -7.86 -15.91 -9.88
CA GLU A 145 -6.80 -16.28 -10.81
C GLU A 145 -7.27 -17.30 -11.84
N TYR A 146 -8.16 -18.23 -11.47
CA TYR A 146 -8.72 -19.20 -12.40
C TYR A 146 -9.56 -18.52 -13.49
N LEU A 147 -10.34 -17.49 -13.14
CA LEU A 147 -11.13 -16.73 -14.11
C LEU A 147 -10.23 -15.85 -15.01
N ASP A 148 -9.26 -15.17 -14.39
CA ASP A 148 -8.41 -14.18 -15.05
C ASP A 148 -7.34 -14.82 -15.95
N THR A 149 -6.92 -16.06 -15.64
CA THR A 149 -5.86 -16.75 -16.41
C THR A 149 -6.38 -17.84 -17.36
N PHE A 150 -7.67 -18.12 -17.35
CA PHE A 150 -8.28 -19.21 -18.12
C PHE A 150 -7.97 -19.14 -19.62
N ASN A 151 -8.04 -17.95 -20.19
CA ASN A 151 -7.76 -17.69 -21.58
C ASN A 151 -7.01 -16.37 -21.78
N LYS A 152 -6.64 -16.06 -23.03
CA LYS A 152 -5.94 -14.84 -23.38
C LYS A 152 -6.77 -13.59 -23.07
N GLU A 153 -8.08 -13.65 -23.34
CA GLU A 153 -9.02 -12.56 -23.11
C GLU A 153 -9.08 -12.17 -21.61
N GLY A 154 -9.13 -13.19 -20.72
CA GLY A 154 -9.07 -12.97 -19.26
C GLY A 154 -7.79 -12.30 -18.80
N LYS A 155 -6.64 -12.79 -19.27
CA LYS A 155 -5.33 -12.19 -18.93
C LYS A 155 -5.21 -10.73 -19.37
N GLU A 156 -5.69 -10.41 -20.58
CA GLU A 156 -5.66 -9.04 -21.11
C GLU A 156 -6.62 -8.12 -20.35
N ALA A 157 -7.85 -8.56 -20.09
CA ALA A 157 -8.85 -7.79 -19.35
C ALA A 157 -8.37 -7.49 -17.90
N TYR A 158 -7.84 -8.50 -17.21
CA TYR A 158 -7.30 -8.33 -15.86
C TYR A 158 -6.10 -7.38 -15.82
N LYS A 159 -5.19 -7.51 -16.79
CA LYS A 159 -4.05 -6.60 -16.91
C LYS A 159 -4.50 -5.15 -17.16
N THR A 160 -5.43 -4.96 -18.09
CA THR A 160 -5.97 -3.62 -18.40
C THR A 160 -6.60 -2.97 -17.18
N TYR A 161 -7.42 -3.74 -16.44
CA TYR A 161 -8.02 -3.24 -15.21
C TYR A 161 -6.99 -2.91 -14.13
N THR A 162 -6.04 -3.80 -13.88
CA THR A 162 -5.03 -3.57 -12.84
C THR A 162 -4.13 -2.38 -13.12
N ASP A 163 -3.81 -2.14 -14.39
CA ASP A 163 -3.02 -0.98 -14.81
C ASP A 163 -3.85 0.32 -14.63
N ALA A 164 -5.13 0.32 -15.03
CA ALA A 164 -6.05 1.44 -14.82
C ALA A 164 -6.29 1.71 -13.33
N TYR A 165 -6.50 0.67 -12.53
CA TYR A 165 -6.69 0.80 -11.08
C TYR A 165 -5.47 1.40 -10.36
N LYS A 166 -4.25 1.06 -10.79
CA LYS A 166 -3.02 1.67 -10.24
C LYS A 166 -2.99 3.17 -10.48
N ILE A 167 -3.37 3.61 -11.69
CA ILE A 167 -3.41 5.04 -12.05
C ILE A 167 -4.47 5.76 -11.20
N TYR A 168 -5.68 5.19 -11.08
CA TYR A 168 -6.73 5.71 -10.22
C TYR A 168 -6.29 5.82 -8.75
N LYS A 169 -5.68 4.77 -8.22
CA LYS A 169 -5.22 4.73 -6.83
C LYS A 169 -4.17 5.80 -6.56
N GLN A 170 -3.24 6.01 -7.50
CA GLN A 170 -2.22 7.06 -7.38
C GLN A 170 -2.87 8.44 -7.41
N ALA A 171 -3.75 8.71 -8.38
CA ALA A 171 -4.46 9.99 -8.48
C ALA A 171 -5.29 10.28 -7.22
N LYS A 172 -5.93 9.27 -6.63
CA LYS A 172 -6.66 9.40 -5.37
C LYS A 172 -5.74 9.78 -4.21
N GLN A 173 -4.59 9.13 -4.10
CA GLN A 173 -3.59 9.47 -3.07
C GLN A 173 -3.06 10.90 -3.22
N ASP A 174 -2.82 11.35 -4.46
CA ASP A 174 -2.34 12.70 -4.74
C ASP A 174 -3.37 13.76 -4.31
N VAL A 175 -4.68 13.53 -4.56
CA VAL A 175 -5.79 14.39 -4.09
C VAL A 175 -5.92 14.35 -2.57
N ASP A 176 -5.95 13.16 -1.96
CA ASP A 176 -6.10 12.99 -0.51
C ASP A 176 -4.98 13.73 0.24
N HIS A 177 -3.74 13.66 -0.25
CA HIS A 177 -2.60 14.35 0.34
C HIS A 177 -2.70 15.88 0.28
N LEU A 178 -3.33 16.43 -0.76
CA LEU A 178 -3.59 17.88 -0.86
C LEU A 178 -4.76 18.31 0.02
N GLN A 179 -5.77 17.47 0.21
CA GLN A 179 -6.96 17.79 1.00
C GLN A 179 -6.70 17.88 2.51
N GLU A 180 -5.70 17.18 3.05
CA GLU A 180 -5.40 17.16 4.50
C GLU A 180 -5.17 18.56 5.11
N ASN A 181 -4.80 19.59 4.31
CA ASN A 181 -4.52 20.95 4.77
C ASN A 181 -5.43 22.04 4.17
N MET A 182 -6.52 21.67 3.49
CA MET A 182 -7.36 22.64 2.76
C MET A 182 -8.01 23.72 3.63
N SER A 183 -8.54 23.37 4.79
CA SER A 183 -9.23 24.33 5.66
C SER A 183 -8.27 25.36 6.28
N GLU A 184 -7.04 24.98 6.50
CA GLU A 184 -5.97 25.84 7.02
C GLU A 184 -5.46 26.79 5.93
N ARG A 185 -5.25 26.28 4.72
CA ARG A 185 -4.86 27.06 3.54
C ARG A 185 -5.92 28.09 3.12
N ALA A 186 -7.19 27.72 3.12
CA ALA A 186 -8.28 28.64 2.80
C ALA A 186 -8.32 29.83 3.77
N ARG A 187 -8.14 29.58 5.07
CA ARG A 187 -8.07 30.64 6.07
C ARG A 187 -6.82 31.53 5.89
N GLU A 188 -5.70 30.93 5.55
CA GLU A 188 -4.44 31.65 5.29
C GLU A 188 -4.61 32.55 4.05
N LEU A 189 -5.25 32.07 2.97
CA LEU A 189 -5.56 32.83 1.77
C LEU A 189 -6.44 34.07 2.07
N ASP A 190 -7.53 33.88 2.80
CA ASP A 190 -8.44 34.96 3.15
C ASP A 190 -7.75 36.01 4.03
N MET A 191 -6.91 35.56 4.97
CA MET A 191 -6.16 36.43 5.83
C MET A 191 -5.09 37.24 5.07
N LEU A 192 -4.35 36.59 4.17
CA LEU A 192 -3.33 37.26 3.36
C LEU A 192 -3.95 38.29 2.42
N ARG A 193 -5.05 37.97 1.75
CA ARG A 193 -5.79 38.94 0.91
C ARG A 193 -6.23 40.16 1.70
N TYR A 194 -6.85 39.95 2.85
CA TYR A 194 -7.26 41.04 3.71
C TYR A 194 -6.08 41.93 4.14
N GLN A 195 -4.95 41.33 4.50
CA GLN A 195 -3.75 42.05 4.95
C GLN A 195 -3.11 42.87 3.82
N ILE A 196 -3.04 42.27 2.62
CA ILE A 196 -2.53 42.95 1.42
C ILE A 196 -3.42 44.15 1.07
N ASP A 197 -4.74 43.92 0.96
CA ASP A 197 -5.73 44.97 0.64
C ASP A 197 -5.65 46.12 1.65
N GLU A 198 -5.51 45.83 2.96
CA GLU A 198 -5.39 46.87 4.02
C GLU A 198 -4.12 47.71 3.86
N ILE A 199 -3.01 47.12 3.42
CA ILE A 199 -1.73 47.87 3.23
C ILE A 199 -1.78 48.63 1.90
N GLU A 200 -2.28 48.03 0.81
CA GLU A 200 -2.42 48.70 -0.50
C GLU A 200 -3.39 49.90 -0.43
N ASP A 201 -4.55 49.75 0.22
CA ASP A 201 -5.53 50.82 0.41
C ASP A 201 -4.94 52.02 1.20
N ALA A 202 -4.01 51.73 2.09
CA ALA A 202 -3.32 52.78 2.81
C ALA A 202 -2.32 53.59 1.95
N GLY A 203 -1.82 53.02 0.83
CA GLY A 203 -0.97 53.69 -0.14
C GLY A 203 0.27 54.32 0.50
N LEU A 204 1.02 53.54 1.27
CA LEU A 204 2.19 54.00 2.03
C LEU A 204 3.37 54.31 1.11
N SER A 205 4.17 55.31 1.50
CA SER A 205 5.42 55.65 0.82
C SER A 205 6.62 55.56 1.80
N VAL A 206 7.75 55.08 1.29
CA VAL A 206 8.98 54.93 2.09
C VAL A 206 9.35 56.23 2.77
N GLY A 207 9.57 56.23 4.09
CA GLY A 207 9.91 57.38 4.90
C GLY A 207 8.75 58.34 5.19
N GLU A 208 7.53 58.02 4.82
CA GLU A 208 6.33 58.83 5.05
C GLU A 208 6.05 59.05 6.53
N ASP A 209 6.25 58.03 7.34
CA ASP A 209 6.09 58.08 8.80
C ASP A 209 6.98 59.13 9.45
N VAL A 210 8.23 59.25 9.00
CA VAL A 210 9.17 60.29 9.50
C VAL A 210 8.71 61.66 9.06
N THR A 211 8.34 61.80 7.79
CA THR A 211 7.92 63.08 7.21
C THR A 211 6.66 63.62 7.89
N ILE A 212 5.66 62.78 8.09
CA ILE A 212 4.40 63.15 8.75
C ILE A 212 4.63 63.49 10.22
N ALA A 213 5.46 62.72 10.93
CA ALA A 213 5.77 63.00 12.34
C ALA A 213 6.53 64.35 12.53
N GLU A 214 7.49 64.69 11.63
CA GLU A 214 8.18 65.97 11.65
C GLU A 214 7.22 67.11 11.31
N GLU A 215 6.33 66.94 10.35
CA GLU A 215 5.35 67.95 9.98
C GLU A 215 4.34 68.19 11.11
N LEU A 216 3.81 67.14 11.74
CA LEU A 216 2.93 67.26 12.91
C LEU A 216 3.61 68.03 14.05
N LYS A 217 4.85 67.67 14.40
CA LYS A 217 5.60 68.35 15.45
C LYS A 217 5.77 69.84 15.15
N ARG A 218 5.96 70.20 13.88
CA ARG A 218 6.04 71.59 13.45
C ARG A 218 4.70 72.29 13.57
N LEU A 219 3.61 71.67 13.13
CA LEU A 219 2.26 72.21 13.19
C LEU A 219 1.77 72.38 14.65
N ASP A 220 2.03 71.43 15.54
CA ASP A 220 1.77 71.50 16.97
C ASP A 220 2.50 72.68 17.58
N SER A 221 3.77 72.92 17.18
CA SER A 221 4.57 74.05 17.63
C SER A 221 3.97 75.38 17.18
N PHE A 222 3.44 75.47 15.97
CA PHE A 222 2.76 76.64 15.46
C PHE A 222 1.49 77.02 16.21
N GLU A 223 0.63 76.04 16.52
CA GLU A 223 -0.55 76.27 17.34
C GLU A 223 -0.22 76.81 18.70
N HIS A 224 0.83 76.29 19.35
CA HIS A 224 1.33 76.78 20.63
C HIS A 224 1.89 78.22 20.52
N ILE A 225 2.68 78.47 19.47
CA ILE A 225 3.25 79.80 19.21
C ILE A 225 2.14 80.81 18.95
N ASP A 226 1.18 80.50 18.08
CA ASP A 226 0.07 81.43 17.78
C ASP A 226 -0.75 81.79 19.03
N LYS A 227 -1.05 80.78 19.87
CA LYS A 227 -1.73 80.99 21.14
C LYS A 227 -0.97 81.88 22.12
N VAL A 228 0.36 81.69 22.23
CA VAL A 228 1.20 82.51 23.10
C VAL A 228 1.33 83.95 22.54
N LEU A 229 1.55 84.07 21.21
CA LEU A 229 1.64 85.41 20.57
C LEU A 229 0.30 86.18 20.70
N GLY A 230 -0.84 85.49 20.53
CA GLY A 230 -2.16 86.08 20.74
C GLY A 230 -2.34 86.57 22.16
N SER A 231 -1.95 85.81 23.16
CA SER A 231 -2.05 86.20 24.55
C SER A 231 -1.09 87.35 24.90
N CYS A 232 0.09 87.40 24.29
CA CYS A 232 1.00 88.52 24.41
C CYS A 232 0.44 89.82 23.79
N TYR A 233 -0.10 89.69 22.56
CA TYR A 233 -0.74 90.83 21.88
C TYR A 233 -1.87 91.41 22.71
N ASP A 234 -2.78 90.53 23.21
CA ASP A 234 -3.85 90.99 24.09
C ASP A 234 -3.35 91.68 25.37
N ALA A 235 -2.24 91.24 25.94
CA ALA A 235 -1.67 91.87 27.07
C ALA A 235 -1.11 93.31 26.76
N PHE A 236 -0.62 93.48 25.54
CA PHE A 236 -0.13 94.83 25.11
C PHE A 236 -1.28 95.75 24.75
N TYR A 237 -2.33 95.28 24.02
CA TYR A 237 -3.36 96.16 23.41
C TYR A 237 -4.78 95.95 23.96
N ASN A 238 -5.23 94.75 24.25
CA ASN A 238 -6.67 94.46 24.46
C ASN A 238 -7.04 94.02 25.88
N GLY A 239 -6.05 93.87 26.80
CA GLY A 239 -6.29 93.46 28.18
C GLY A 239 -7.11 94.48 28.97
N ARG A 240 -7.64 94.04 30.17
CA ARG A 240 -8.39 94.93 31.05
C ARG A 240 -7.58 96.20 31.47
N GLN A 241 -6.31 96.09 31.45
CA GLN A 241 -5.33 97.22 31.60
C GLN A 241 -4.19 96.98 30.61
N PRO A 242 -4.37 97.42 29.36
CA PRO A 242 -3.32 97.30 28.36
C PRO A 242 -2.01 97.88 28.82
N LEU A 243 -0.93 97.12 28.61
CA LEU A 243 0.39 97.54 29.09
C LEU A 243 0.85 98.84 28.45
N LEU A 244 0.60 99.03 27.16
CA LEU A 244 0.92 100.21 26.43
C LEU A 244 0.10 101.42 26.90
N ASP A 245 -1.18 101.30 27.20
CA ASP A 245 -2.00 102.33 27.75
C ASP A 245 -1.53 102.79 29.16
N THR A 246 -1.17 101.74 29.98
CA THR A 246 -0.69 101.99 31.34
C THR A 246 0.63 102.73 31.31
N ILE A 247 1.59 102.30 30.49
CA ILE A 247 2.88 103.02 30.35
C ILE A 247 2.73 104.40 29.74
N ASN A 248 1.79 104.55 28.75
CA ASN A 248 1.47 105.85 28.16
C ASN A 248 0.91 106.88 29.21
N SER A 249 0.02 106.37 30.09
CA SER A 249 -0.49 107.20 31.19
C SER A 249 0.63 107.65 32.11
N ILE A 250 1.54 106.75 32.54
CA ILE A 250 2.71 107.06 33.34
C ILE A 250 3.59 108.04 32.60
N LYS A 251 3.83 107.85 31.29
CA LYS A 251 4.63 108.75 30.45
C LYS A 251 4.06 110.19 30.49
N VAL A 252 2.75 110.33 30.29
CA VAL A 252 2.07 111.62 30.32
C VAL A 252 2.24 112.30 31.71
N GLU A 253 2.01 111.54 32.78
CA GLU A 253 2.10 112.06 34.15
C GLU A 253 3.53 112.46 34.51
N VAL A 254 4.56 111.70 34.18
CA VAL A 254 5.96 111.99 34.46
C VAL A 254 6.45 113.19 33.63
N ASN A 255 6.03 113.26 32.32
CA ASN A 255 6.35 114.41 31.49
C ASN A 255 5.73 115.71 32.02
N ASP A 256 4.54 115.65 32.64
CA ASP A 256 3.91 116.80 33.24
C ASP A 256 4.67 117.29 34.52
N LEU A 257 5.22 116.31 35.31
CA LEU A 257 6.01 116.54 36.47
C LEU A 257 7.35 117.29 36.17
N VAL A 258 7.97 117.02 34.99
CA VAL A 258 9.15 117.69 34.50
C VAL A 258 8.99 119.23 34.46
N LYS A 259 7.72 119.71 34.29
CA LYS A 259 7.42 121.16 34.34
C LYS A 259 7.60 121.76 35.74
N TYR A 260 7.55 120.92 36.79
CA TYR A 260 7.66 121.35 38.17
C TYR A 260 9.05 121.04 38.78
N ASP A 261 9.72 120.00 38.26
CA ASP A 261 11.06 119.61 38.72
C ASP A 261 11.89 119.08 37.53
N SER A 262 12.93 119.86 37.14
CA SER A 262 13.81 119.58 36.02
C SER A 262 14.71 118.33 36.21
N GLU A 263 14.91 117.95 37.50
CA GLU A 263 15.69 116.72 37.80
C GLU A 263 14.96 115.43 37.32
N LEU A 264 13.64 115.50 37.12
CA LEU A 264 12.84 114.40 36.60
C LEU A 264 12.94 114.20 35.09
N LYS A 265 13.68 115.09 34.38
CA LYS A 265 13.84 114.98 32.94
C LYS A 265 14.47 113.65 32.49
N GLU A 266 15.50 113.20 33.19
CA GLU A 266 16.17 111.93 32.90
C GLU A 266 15.22 110.73 33.09
N VAL A 267 14.37 110.73 34.14
CA VAL A 267 13.34 109.70 34.38
C VAL A 267 12.27 109.73 33.28
N SER A 268 11.84 110.92 32.81
CA SER A 268 10.89 111.10 31.74
C SER A 268 11.41 110.49 30.41
N GLU A 269 12.68 110.77 30.08
CA GLU A 269 13.31 110.19 28.88
C GLU A 269 13.45 108.71 28.97
N MET A 270 13.69 108.11 30.18
CA MET A 270 13.69 106.65 30.39
C MET A 270 12.30 106.03 30.16
N VAL A 271 11.23 106.69 30.67
CA VAL A 271 9.83 106.21 30.50
C VAL A 271 9.42 106.32 29.04
N ASP A 272 9.76 107.40 28.36
CA ASP A 272 9.53 107.56 26.94
C ASP A 272 10.20 106.48 26.11
N SER A 273 11.47 106.19 26.40
CA SER A 273 12.22 105.16 25.75
C SER A 273 11.59 103.78 25.99
N ALA A 274 11.14 103.51 27.24
CA ALA A 274 10.45 102.22 27.56
C ALA A 274 9.15 102.03 26.80
N TYR A 275 8.35 103.12 26.68
CA TYR A 275 7.10 103.08 25.88
C TYR A 275 7.38 102.70 24.43
N PHE A 276 8.29 103.42 23.76
CA PHE A 276 8.61 103.15 22.35
C PHE A 276 9.21 101.75 22.14
N GLN A 277 10.05 101.24 23.08
CA GLN A 277 10.60 99.88 23.02
C GLN A 277 9.47 98.79 23.15
N LEU A 278 8.54 99.02 24.05
CA LEU A 278 7.41 98.08 24.23
C LEU A 278 6.46 98.15 23.04
N GLU A 279 6.20 99.35 22.46
CA GLU A 279 5.36 99.46 21.22
C GLU A 279 6.04 98.79 20.05
N GLU A 280 7.33 98.93 19.86
CA GLU A 280 8.09 98.25 18.81
C GLU A 280 8.12 96.71 19.01
N ALA A 281 8.28 96.27 20.28
CA ALA A 281 8.20 94.82 20.60
C ALA A 281 6.81 94.24 20.25
N ALA A 282 5.73 94.95 20.63
CA ALA A 282 4.36 94.57 20.34
C ALA A 282 4.08 94.49 18.82
N GLN A 283 4.52 95.47 18.06
CA GLN A 283 4.41 95.51 16.61
C GLN A 283 5.25 94.38 15.93
N SER A 284 6.40 94.10 16.51
CA SER A 284 7.26 93.03 16.01
C SER A 284 6.67 91.65 16.24
N LEU A 285 6.02 91.44 17.40
CA LEU A 285 5.27 90.19 17.67
C LEU A 285 4.05 90.02 16.74
N ASP A 286 3.33 91.14 16.47
CA ASP A 286 2.15 91.08 15.55
C ASP A 286 2.57 90.77 14.10
N ARG A 287 3.65 91.49 13.62
CA ARG A 287 4.20 91.16 12.28
C ARG A 287 4.69 89.71 12.16
N TYR A 288 5.32 89.18 13.24
CA TYR A 288 5.75 87.81 13.22
C TYR A 288 4.58 86.87 13.21
N ARG A 289 3.49 87.16 13.95
CA ARG A 289 2.25 86.39 13.95
C ARG A 289 1.58 86.33 12.54
N ASP A 290 1.58 87.45 11.82
CA ASP A 290 1.06 87.51 10.44
C ASP A 290 1.87 86.65 9.44
N THR A 291 3.13 86.35 9.75
CA THR A 291 3.99 85.47 8.93
C THR A 291 3.76 84.03 9.20
N ILE A 292 3.04 83.65 10.27
CA ILE A 292 2.76 82.29 10.65
C ILE A 292 1.39 81.93 10.08
N SER A 293 1.33 81.06 9.05
CA SER A 293 0.08 80.46 8.54
C SER A 293 -0.15 79.12 9.20
N TYR A 294 -1.17 79.04 10.06
CA TYR A 294 -1.68 77.74 10.57
C TYR A 294 -2.69 77.20 9.58
N ASP A 295 -2.41 75.96 9.03
CA ASP A 295 -3.27 75.23 8.14
C ASP A 295 -3.96 74.11 8.92
N GLU A 296 -5.20 74.33 9.34
CA GLU A 296 -6.00 73.38 10.12
C GLU A 296 -6.37 72.12 9.31
N GLU A 297 -6.62 72.25 8.01
CA GLU A 297 -6.95 71.10 7.14
C GLU A 297 -5.72 70.21 6.98
N ARG A 298 -4.54 70.81 6.82
CA ARG A 298 -3.27 70.09 6.73
C ARG A 298 -2.91 69.40 8.04
N TYR A 299 -3.14 70.06 9.20
CA TYR A 299 -2.92 69.47 10.51
C TYR A 299 -3.77 68.22 10.71
N LYS A 300 -5.08 68.32 10.42
CA LYS A 300 -6.01 67.22 10.53
C LYS A 300 -5.64 66.08 9.60
N TYR A 301 -5.25 66.36 8.37
CA TYR A 301 -4.74 65.37 7.43
C TYR A 301 -3.55 64.61 7.99
N CYS A 302 -2.55 65.32 8.54
CA CYS A 302 -1.37 64.71 9.14
C CYS A 302 -1.73 63.82 10.34
N GLN A 303 -2.68 64.26 11.19
CA GLN A 303 -3.15 63.46 12.34
C GLN A 303 -3.84 62.16 11.89
N ASP A 304 -4.73 62.25 10.92
CA ASP A 304 -5.43 61.06 10.40
C ASP A 304 -4.45 60.09 9.73
N ARG A 305 -3.47 60.65 9.01
CA ARG A 305 -2.42 59.88 8.35
C ARG A 305 -1.48 59.18 9.33
N ASP A 306 -1.02 59.91 10.36
CA ASP A 306 -0.19 59.36 11.43
C ASP A 306 -0.91 58.23 12.17
N THR A 307 -2.20 58.41 12.46
CA THR A 307 -3.06 57.36 13.07
C THR A 307 -3.13 56.12 12.20
N THR A 308 -3.28 56.28 10.89
CA THR A 308 -3.31 55.15 9.93
C THR A 308 -1.96 54.44 9.92
N ILE A 309 -0.87 55.19 9.76
CA ILE A 309 0.48 54.62 9.77
C ILE A 309 0.76 53.89 11.08
N TYR A 310 0.41 54.48 12.22
CA TYR A 310 0.58 53.88 13.54
C TYR A 310 -0.19 52.57 13.68
N SER A 311 -1.41 52.52 13.19
CA SER A 311 -2.26 51.28 13.22
C SER A 311 -1.63 50.14 12.41
N LEU A 312 -1.09 50.46 11.23
CA LEU A 312 -0.42 49.50 10.38
C LEU A 312 0.92 49.04 10.93
N LYS A 313 1.70 49.98 11.51
CA LYS A 313 2.94 49.64 12.21
C LYS A 313 2.72 48.64 13.33
N LYS A 314 1.65 48.80 14.11
CA LYS A 314 1.31 47.91 15.21
C LYS A 314 0.98 46.48 14.73
N LYS A 315 0.52 46.33 13.49
CA LYS A 315 0.11 45.01 12.90
C LYS A 315 1.23 44.35 12.12
N TYR A 316 1.99 45.11 11.34
CA TYR A 316 2.80 44.56 10.24
C TYR A 316 4.30 44.85 10.33
N GLY A 317 4.76 45.84 11.13
CA GLY A 317 6.17 46.15 11.26
C GLY A 317 6.43 47.42 12.06
N GLU A 318 7.69 47.74 12.41
CA GLU A 318 8.04 48.94 13.21
C GLU A 318 8.19 50.17 12.34
N THR A 319 8.50 50.03 11.05
CA THR A 319 8.69 51.09 10.07
C THR A 319 7.79 50.93 8.87
N VAL A 320 7.62 51.96 8.02
CA VAL A 320 6.88 51.84 6.76
C VAL A 320 7.57 50.87 5.81
N GLU A 321 8.90 50.86 5.82
CA GLU A 321 9.68 49.89 5.04
C GLU A 321 9.42 48.45 5.46
N ASP A 322 9.25 48.18 6.76
CA ASP A 322 8.91 46.85 7.27
C ASP A 322 7.51 46.43 6.83
N ILE A 323 6.54 47.36 6.80
CA ILE A 323 5.16 47.08 6.33
C ILE A 323 5.17 46.70 4.84
N LEU A 324 5.88 47.47 4.01
CA LEU A 324 5.99 47.20 2.58
C LEU A 324 6.75 45.89 2.31
N ALA A 325 7.79 45.58 3.10
CA ALA A 325 8.49 44.31 3.02
C ALA A 325 7.60 43.13 3.49
N TYR A 326 6.69 43.34 4.43
CA TYR A 326 5.69 42.35 4.83
C TYR A 326 4.69 42.12 3.70
N GLU A 327 4.19 43.17 3.04
CA GLU A 327 3.29 43.09 1.89
C GLU A 327 3.89 42.26 0.77
N GLU A 328 5.14 42.50 0.37
CA GLU A 328 5.84 41.72 -0.66
C GLU A 328 5.92 40.22 -0.31
N LYS A 329 6.24 39.93 0.96
CA LYS A 329 6.24 38.52 1.44
C LYS A 329 4.85 37.91 1.46
N ALA A 330 3.83 38.66 1.88
CA ALA A 330 2.44 38.22 1.90
C ALA A 330 1.95 37.93 0.48
N GLN A 331 2.31 38.76 -0.48
CA GLN A 331 1.96 38.61 -1.89
C GLN A 331 2.62 37.38 -2.51
N SER A 332 3.91 37.16 -2.27
CA SER A 332 4.62 35.95 -2.71
C SER A 332 3.99 34.67 -2.11
N ARG A 333 3.58 34.73 -0.84
CA ARG A 333 2.92 33.59 -0.20
C ARG A 333 1.51 33.35 -0.73
N LEU A 334 0.77 34.41 -1.04
CA LEU A 334 -0.54 34.35 -1.67
C LEU A 334 -0.44 33.64 -3.04
N GLU A 335 0.49 34.05 -3.89
CA GLU A 335 0.73 33.45 -5.20
C GLU A 335 1.08 31.96 -5.11
N GLU A 336 1.91 31.58 -4.12
CA GLU A 336 2.24 30.17 -3.86
C GLU A 336 0.98 29.36 -3.52
N LEU A 337 0.13 29.87 -2.62
CA LEU A 337 -1.09 29.19 -2.20
C LEU A 337 -2.14 29.12 -3.31
N GLU A 338 -2.29 30.16 -4.12
CA GLU A 338 -3.18 30.16 -5.30
C GLU A 338 -2.71 29.15 -6.36
N GLY A 339 -1.40 29.02 -6.57
CA GLY A 339 -0.82 27.98 -7.42
C GLY A 339 -1.16 26.55 -6.96
N LEU A 340 -1.21 26.31 -5.65
CA LEU A 340 -1.61 25.02 -5.08
C LEU A 340 -3.11 24.74 -5.27
N VAL A 341 -3.98 25.74 -5.22
CA VAL A 341 -5.42 25.58 -5.51
C VAL A 341 -5.64 25.22 -6.97
N PHE A 342 -4.93 25.85 -7.89
CA PHE A 342 -5.01 25.52 -9.31
C PHE A 342 -4.52 24.10 -9.60
N ALA A 343 -3.43 23.67 -8.96
CA ALA A 343 -2.92 22.32 -9.06
C ALA A 343 -3.92 21.27 -8.53
N GLN A 344 -4.74 21.63 -7.55
CA GLN A 344 -5.78 20.75 -7.01
C GLN A 344 -6.89 20.49 -8.03
N ASP A 345 -7.41 21.51 -8.69
CA ASP A 345 -8.45 21.35 -9.72
C ASP A 345 -7.98 20.44 -10.87
N GLU A 346 -6.69 20.53 -11.22
CA GLU A 346 -6.08 19.66 -12.22
C GLU A 346 -5.99 18.20 -11.72
N LEU A 347 -5.63 17.99 -10.45
CA LEU A 347 -5.56 16.65 -9.85
C LEU A 347 -6.95 16.03 -9.66
N GLU A 348 -7.96 16.79 -9.28
CA GLU A 348 -9.33 16.31 -9.19
C GLU A 348 -9.88 15.90 -10.57
N THR A 349 -9.60 16.68 -11.59
CA THR A 349 -9.94 16.33 -12.98
C THR A 349 -9.27 15.03 -13.41
N ARG A 350 -7.97 14.88 -13.12
CA ARG A 350 -7.21 13.66 -13.40
C ARG A 350 -7.72 12.45 -12.63
N LEU A 351 -8.17 12.63 -11.38
CA LEU A 351 -8.78 11.58 -10.58
C LEU A 351 -10.09 11.09 -11.21
N GLU A 352 -10.95 12.01 -11.64
CA GLU A 352 -12.24 11.68 -12.28
C GLU A 352 -12.03 10.93 -13.61
N GLU A 353 -11.08 11.38 -14.44
CA GLU A 353 -10.71 10.68 -15.67
C GLU A 353 -10.15 9.28 -15.39
N ALA A 354 -9.23 9.15 -14.44
CA ALA A 354 -8.63 7.87 -14.06
C ALA A 354 -9.69 6.91 -13.49
N LYS A 355 -10.63 7.41 -12.70
CA LYS A 355 -11.76 6.65 -12.17
C LYS A 355 -12.64 6.10 -13.29
N LYS A 356 -13.01 6.92 -14.24
CA LYS A 356 -13.82 6.52 -15.38
C LYS A 356 -13.16 5.42 -16.22
N VAL A 357 -11.87 5.57 -16.51
CA VAL A 357 -11.09 4.55 -17.24
C VAL A 357 -11.05 3.23 -16.46
N ALA A 358 -10.88 3.28 -15.14
CA ALA A 358 -10.88 2.09 -14.30
C ALA A 358 -12.27 1.42 -14.23
N GLU A 359 -13.36 2.18 -14.18
CA GLU A 359 -14.74 1.68 -14.21
C GLU A 359 -15.09 1.01 -15.55
N GLU A 360 -14.68 1.60 -16.67
CA GLU A 360 -14.83 1.01 -18.00
C GLU A 360 -14.06 -0.31 -18.12
N ALA A 361 -12.81 -0.34 -17.67
CA ALA A 361 -11.98 -1.55 -17.65
C ALA A 361 -12.57 -2.63 -16.72
N LEU A 362 -13.17 -2.23 -15.58
CA LEU A 362 -13.84 -3.15 -14.66
C LEU A 362 -15.06 -3.80 -15.30
N THR A 363 -15.83 -3.05 -16.03
CA THR A 363 -17.02 -3.57 -16.73
C THR A 363 -16.62 -4.68 -17.73
N VAL A 364 -15.58 -4.44 -18.52
CA VAL A 364 -15.03 -5.44 -19.43
C VAL A 364 -14.51 -6.67 -18.68
N LEU A 365 -13.80 -6.47 -17.58
CA LEU A 365 -13.29 -7.57 -16.75
C LEU A 365 -14.44 -8.41 -16.17
N HIS A 366 -15.52 -7.79 -15.71
CA HIS A 366 -16.69 -8.51 -15.19
C HIS A 366 -17.38 -9.36 -16.26
N GLU A 367 -17.58 -8.83 -17.47
CA GLU A 367 -18.15 -9.57 -18.58
C GLU A 367 -17.31 -10.80 -18.95
N VAL A 368 -15.99 -10.61 -19.03
CA VAL A 368 -15.05 -11.70 -19.33
C VAL A 368 -15.04 -12.74 -18.21
N ARG A 369 -15.02 -12.31 -16.94
CA ARG A 369 -15.09 -13.21 -15.78
C ARG A 369 -16.39 -14.03 -15.76
N GLN A 370 -17.54 -13.44 -16.04
CA GLN A 370 -18.82 -14.14 -16.11
C GLN A 370 -18.85 -15.18 -17.25
N LYS A 371 -18.27 -14.85 -18.40
CA LYS A 371 -18.12 -15.77 -19.53
C LYS A 371 -17.19 -16.93 -19.14
N ASN A 372 -15.99 -16.62 -18.63
CA ASN A 372 -15.02 -17.62 -18.21
C ASN A 372 -15.57 -18.53 -17.10
N ALA A 373 -16.33 -17.99 -16.15
CA ALA A 373 -16.98 -18.76 -15.09
C ALA A 373 -17.91 -19.85 -15.65
N LYS A 374 -18.69 -19.55 -16.68
CA LYS A 374 -19.59 -20.51 -17.35
C LYS A 374 -18.80 -21.56 -18.14
N ASP A 375 -17.78 -21.13 -18.87
CA ASP A 375 -16.94 -22.00 -19.69
C ASP A 375 -16.17 -22.98 -18.81
N ILE A 376 -15.56 -22.48 -17.71
CA ILE A 376 -14.87 -23.31 -16.72
C ILE A 376 -15.82 -24.28 -16.03
N ALA A 377 -17.01 -23.83 -15.59
CA ALA A 377 -17.99 -24.69 -14.95
C ALA A 377 -18.43 -25.83 -15.87
N THR A 378 -18.63 -25.55 -17.16
CA THR A 378 -18.99 -26.53 -18.16
C THR A 378 -17.87 -27.56 -18.38
N ALA A 379 -16.62 -27.09 -18.52
CA ALA A 379 -15.46 -27.97 -18.70
C ALA A 379 -15.22 -28.84 -17.46
N LEU A 380 -15.32 -28.25 -16.25
CA LEU A 380 -15.19 -29.00 -15.00
C LEU A 380 -16.29 -30.01 -14.80
N HIS A 381 -17.54 -29.70 -15.13
CA HIS A 381 -18.62 -30.65 -15.04
C HIS A 381 -18.35 -31.89 -15.90
N GLN A 382 -17.86 -31.75 -17.14
CA GLN A 382 -17.49 -32.85 -17.99
C GLN A 382 -16.39 -33.73 -17.37
N GLU A 383 -15.36 -33.09 -16.77
CA GLU A 383 -14.31 -33.82 -16.07
C GLU A 383 -14.84 -34.56 -14.82
N LEU A 384 -15.74 -33.92 -14.05
CA LEU A 384 -16.35 -34.53 -12.88
C LEU A 384 -17.20 -35.75 -13.21
N VAL A 385 -17.93 -35.73 -14.34
CA VAL A 385 -18.67 -36.91 -14.83
C VAL A 385 -17.73 -38.10 -15.07
N ASP A 386 -16.60 -37.86 -15.72
CA ASP A 386 -15.60 -38.90 -15.96
C ASP A 386 -14.96 -39.41 -14.65
N LEU A 387 -14.84 -38.57 -13.66
CA LEU A 387 -14.29 -38.89 -12.34
C LEU A 387 -15.33 -39.48 -11.35
N GLY A 388 -16.50 -39.92 -11.85
CA GLY A 388 -17.52 -40.56 -11.03
C GLY A 388 -18.37 -39.62 -10.18
N MET A 389 -18.42 -38.34 -10.54
CA MET A 389 -19.27 -37.33 -9.90
C MET A 389 -20.24 -36.69 -10.90
N PRO A 390 -21.15 -37.48 -11.53
CA PRO A 390 -22.02 -37.00 -12.62
C PRO A 390 -23.06 -35.97 -12.18
N LYS A 391 -23.26 -35.80 -10.87
CA LYS A 391 -24.20 -34.84 -10.29
C LYS A 391 -23.46 -33.67 -9.67
N GLY A 392 -22.12 -33.67 -9.68
CA GLY A 392 -21.29 -32.59 -9.15
C GLY A 392 -21.48 -31.31 -9.95
N ASP A 393 -21.68 -30.23 -9.27
CA ASP A 393 -21.85 -28.90 -9.85
C ASP A 393 -20.84 -27.90 -9.20
N ILE A 394 -20.10 -27.19 -10.03
CA ILE A 394 -19.14 -26.16 -9.61
C ILE A 394 -19.56 -24.83 -10.23
N GLN A 395 -19.66 -23.82 -9.42
CA GLN A 395 -19.99 -22.48 -9.86
C GLN A 395 -19.07 -21.45 -9.22
N PHE A 396 -18.78 -20.35 -9.94
CA PHE A 396 -18.12 -19.20 -9.40
C PHE A 396 -19.16 -18.16 -8.94
N HIS A 397 -19.13 -17.81 -7.68
CA HIS A 397 -19.90 -16.69 -7.13
C HIS A 397 -19.03 -15.45 -7.15
N ILE A 398 -19.42 -14.46 -7.96
CA ILE A 398 -18.74 -13.17 -8.09
C ILE A 398 -19.64 -12.13 -7.44
N GLU A 399 -19.21 -11.59 -6.30
CA GLU A 399 -19.91 -10.50 -5.62
C GLU A 399 -19.28 -9.17 -6.06
N GLU A 400 -20.06 -8.35 -6.74
CA GLU A 400 -19.61 -7.03 -7.19
C GLU A 400 -19.40 -6.11 -5.99
N GLY A 401 -18.32 -5.30 -6.03
CA GLY A 401 -18.06 -4.26 -5.03
C GLY A 401 -18.74 -2.96 -5.41
N THR A 402 -19.04 -2.13 -4.40
CA THR A 402 -19.55 -0.76 -4.59
C THR A 402 -18.43 0.23 -4.93
N GLU A 403 -17.19 -0.15 -4.66
CA GLU A 403 -16.00 0.67 -4.88
C GLU A 403 -14.96 -0.09 -5.70
N LEU A 404 -14.13 0.67 -6.42
CA LEU A 404 -12.98 0.11 -7.13
C LEU A 404 -11.99 -0.51 -6.12
N SER A 405 -11.57 -1.75 -6.39
CA SER A 405 -10.63 -2.49 -5.55
C SER A 405 -9.56 -3.17 -6.40
N SER A 406 -8.45 -3.58 -5.78
CA SER A 406 -7.39 -4.31 -6.50
C SER A 406 -7.87 -5.61 -7.12
N LEU A 407 -8.90 -6.24 -6.54
CA LEU A 407 -9.52 -7.46 -7.05
C LEU A 407 -10.53 -7.18 -8.18
N GLY A 408 -11.08 -5.98 -8.28
CA GLY A 408 -12.20 -5.66 -9.17
C GLY A 408 -13.49 -6.39 -8.82
N ALA A 409 -13.65 -6.80 -7.58
CA ALA A 409 -14.85 -7.41 -7.00
C ALA A 409 -14.78 -7.27 -5.48
N LYS A 410 -15.90 -7.50 -4.79
CA LYS A 410 -15.90 -7.63 -3.33
C LYS A 410 -15.35 -8.99 -2.92
N SER A 411 -15.81 -10.05 -3.59
CA SER A 411 -15.31 -11.40 -3.41
C SER A 411 -15.53 -12.25 -4.66
N ILE A 412 -14.67 -13.26 -4.85
CA ILE A 412 -14.84 -14.28 -5.88
C ILE A 412 -14.62 -15.63 -5.20
N GLU A 413 -15.64 -16.45 -5.16
CA GLU A 413 -15.61 -17.72 -4.45
C GLU A 413 -16.10 -18.88 -5.32
N MET A 414 -15.41 -20.01 -5.29
CA MET A 414 -15.88 -21.25 -5.89
C MET A 414 -16.82 -21.99 -4.95
N LEU A 415 -18.00 -22.34 -5.47
CA LEU A 415 -19.01 -23.11 -4.79
C LEU A 415 -19.13 -24.48 -5.45
N PHE A 416 -19.36 -25.51 -4.65
CA PHE A 416 -19.53 -26.88 -5.09
C PHE A 416 -20.76 -27.55 -4.44
N SER A 417 -21.43 -28.41 -5.20
CA SER A 417 -22.42 -29.36 -4.70
C SER A 417 -22.12 -30.75 -5.25
N ALA A 418 -22.13 -31.76 -4.42
CA ALA A 418 -21.91 -33.16 -4.83
C ALA A 418 -23.15 -33.78 -5.48
N ASN A 419 -24.36 -33.32 -5.14
CA ASN A 419 -25.63 -33.93 -5.56
C ASN A 419 -26.58 -32.86 -6.13
N LYS A 420 -27.32 -33.24 -7.16
CA LYS A 420 -28.32 -32.37 -7.77
C LYS A 420 -29.41 -31.99 -6.76
N GLY A 421 -29.64 -30.70 -6.55
CA GLY A 421 -30.66 -30.17 -5.64
C GLY A 421 -30.14 -29.89 -4.22
N GLU A 422 -28.89 -30.18 -3.91
CA GLU A 422 -28.23 -29.72 -2.71
C GLU A 422 -27.76 -28.26 -2.87
N GLN A 423 -27.60 -27.59 -1.73
CA GLN A 423 -27.08 -26.22 -1.71
C GLN A 423 -25.62 -26.21 -2.16
N LEU A 424 -25.28 -25.28 -3.04
CA LEU A 424 -23.89 -24.95 -3.36
C LEU A 424 -23.20 -24.41 -2.12
N LEU A 425 -22.09 -24.98 -1.73
CA LEU A 425 -21.29 -24.60 -0.58
C LEU A 425 -19.87 -24.25 -1.02
N PRO A 426 -19.19 -23.34 -0.30
CA PRO A 426 -17.78 -23.09 -0.51
C PRO A 426 -16.94 -24.36 -0.51
N LEU A 427 -15.99 -24.47 -1.42
CA LEU A 427 -15.18 -25.68 -1.60
C LEU A 427 -14.49 -26.14 -0.30
N HIS A 428 -14.09 -25.22 0.56
CA HIS A 428 -13.48 -25.54 1.86
C HIS A 428 -14.42 -26.27 2.84
N LYS A 429 -15.75 -26.29 2.57
CA LYS A 429 -16.75 -27.01 3.36
C LYS A 429 -17.13 -28.37 2.77
N VAL A 430 -16.53 -28.73 1.64
CA VAL A 430 -16.76 -30.04 1.00
C VAL A 430 -16.07 -31.13 1.80
N ALA A 431 -16.81 -32.22 2.09
CA ALA A 431 -16.56 -33.06 3.25
C ALA A 431 -15.57 -34.21 3.06
N SER A 432 -15.24 -34.67 1.84
CA SER A 432 -14.41 -35.87 1.71
C SER A 432 -13.09 -35.63 0.97
N GLY A 433 -11.98 -36.16 1.52
CA GLY A 433 -10.66 -36.04 0.93
C GLY A 433 -10.57 -36.58 -0.49
N GLY A 434 -11.25 -37.72 -0.76
CA GLY A 434 -11.28 -38.32 -2.08
C GLY A 434 -12.08 -37.50 -3.11
N GLU A 435 -13.18 -36.86 -2.72
CA GLU A 435 -13.93 -35.93 -3.59
C GLU A 435 -13.09 -34.71 -3.94
N LEU A 436 -12.45 -34.11 -2.93
CA LEU A 436 -11.58 -32.95 -3.12
C LEU A 436 -10.37 -33.26 -4.02
N ALA A 437 -9.78 -34.44 -3.88
CA ALA A 437 -8.70 -34.91 -4.75
C ALA A 437 -9.15 -35.07 -6.21
N ARG A 438 -10.37 -35.58 -6.44
CA ARG A 438 -10.95 -35.67 -7.80
C ARG A 438 -11.31 -34.32 -8.37
N ILE A 439 -11.85 -33.40 -7.57
CA ILE A 439 -12.08 -32.01 -7.98
C ILE A 439 -10.73 -31.34 -8.37
N ALA A 440 -9.69 -31.52 -7.57
CA ALA A 440 -8.37 -31.02 -7.90
C ALA A 440 -7.81 -31.61 -9.21
N LEU A 441 -8.03 -32.92 -9.45
CA LEU A 441 -7.67 -33.55 -10.70
C LEU A 441 -8.46 -32.98 -11.89
N ALA A 442 -9.77 -32.73 -11.74
CA ALA A 442 -10.59 -32.06 -12.75
C ALA A 442 -10.05 -30.67 -13.09
N PHE A 443 -9.70 -29.89 -12.07
CA PHE A 443 -9.07 -28.56 -12.26
C PHE A 443 -7.76 -28.67 -13.04
N LYS A 444 -6.90 -29.61 -12.71
CA LYS A 444 -5.63 -29.82 -13.43
C LYS A 444 -5.81 -30.27 -14.87
N SER A 445 -6.89 -31.01 -15.16
CA SER A 445 -7.24 -31.40 -16.53
C SER A 445 -7.69 -30.20 -17.37
N VAL A 446 -8.44 -29.25 -16.78
CA VAL A 446 -8.98 -28.07 -17.45
C VAL A 446 -7.92 -26.96 -17.54
N PHE A 447 -7.21 -26.70 -16.45
CA PHE A 447 -6.18 -25.64 -16.35
C PHE A 447 -4.79 -26.25 -16.60
N ARG A 448 -4.47 -26.53 -17.86
CA ARG A 448 -3.13 -27.01 -18.23
C ARG A 448 -2.13 -25.91 -18.00
N SER A 449 -1.20 -26.12 -17.07
CA SER A 449 -0.05 -25.24 -16.89
C SER A 449 1.01 -25.62 -17.91
N ASP A 450 1.55 -24.64 -18.62
CA ASP A 450 2.73 -24.84 -19.50
C ASP A 450 4.03 -25.08 -18.68
N ALA A 451 3.98 -24.85 -17.37
CA ALA A 451 5.09 -25.10 -16.47
C ALA A 451 5.08 -26.55 -16.00
N PHE A 452 6.11 -27.29 -16.34
CA PHE A 452 6.35 -28.65 -15.82
C PHE A 452 6.46 -28.61 -14.29
N LYS A 453 5.67 -29.44 -13.63
CA LYS A 453 5.68 -29.58 -12.16
C LYS A 453 5.63 -31.06 -11.75
N THR A 454 6.17 -31.34 -10.56
CA THR A 454 5.93 -32.61 -9.91
C THR A 454 4.55 -32.57 -9.25
N MET A 455 3.64 -33.43 -9.69
CA MET A 455 2.30 -33.57 -9.12
C MET A 455 2.25 -34.81 -8.22
N VAL A 456 1.71 -34.65 -7.03
CA VAL A 456 1.61 -35.73 -6.06
C VAL A 456 0.16 -35.96 -5.68
N PHE A 457 -0.35 -37.17 -5.93
CA PHE A 457 -1.73 -37.57 -5.61
C PHE A 457 -1.72 -38.60 -4.48
N ASP A 458 -2.39 -38.28 -3.39
CA ASP A 458 -2.63 -39.22 -2.29
C ASP A 458 -4.14 -39.50 -2.16
N GLU A 459 -4.51 -40.78 -2.04
CA GLU A 459 -5.88 -41.22 -1.82
C GLU A 459 -6.92 -40.75 -2.88
N ILE A 460 -6.47 -40.41 -4.10
CA ILE A 460 -7.36 -39.92 -5.18
C ILE A 460 -8.41 -40.94 -5.58
N ASP A 461 -8.15 -42.22 -5.34
CA ASP A 461 -8.95 -43.37 -5.70
C ASP A 461 -9.82 -43.91 -4.53
N VAL A 462 -9.90 -43.19 -3.43
CA VAL A 462 -10.78 -43.56 -2.31
C VAL A 462 -12.26 -43.43 -2.70
N GLY A 463 -13.03 -44.47 -2.47
CA GLY A 463 -14.47 -44.50 -2.71
C GLY A 463 -14.89 -44.71 -4.17
N ILE A 464 -13.97 -45.09 -5.05
CA ILE A 464 -14.24 -45.43 -6.44
C ILE A 464 -13.85 -46.88 -6.75
N SER A 465 -14.45 -47.46 -7.80
CA SER A 465 -14.14 -48.82 -8.26
C SER A 465 -14.57 -49.01 -9.73
N GLY A 466 -14.20 -50.13 -10.34
CA GLY A 466 -14.60 -50.49 -11.69
C GLY A 466 -14.19 -49.46 -12.75
N ASP A 467 -15.12 -49.10 -13.63
CA ASP A 467 -14.88 -48.22 -14.78
C ASP A 467 -14.44 -46.78 -14.36
N ILE A 468 -14.92 -46.31 -13.20
CA ILE A 468 -14.50 -44.98 -12.68
C ILE A 468 -13.03 -45.00 -12.33
N ALA A 469 -12.54 -46.05 -11.69
CA ALA A 469 -11.14 -46.20 -11.34
C ALA A 469 -10.23 -46.24 -12.60
N LEU A 470 -10.71 -46.88 -13.69
CA LEU A 470 -10.01 -46.86 -14.98
C LEU A 470 -9.91 -45.44 -15.56
N LYS A 471 -11.01 -44.70 -15.58
CA LYS A 471 -11.03 -43.32 -16.06
C LYS A 471 -10.13 -42.40 -15.25
N VAL A 472 -10.10 -42.54 -13.91
CA VAL A 472 -9.17 -41.80 -13.04
C VAL A 472 -7.73 -42.15 -13.40
N ALA A 473 -7.41 -43.41 -13.59
CA ALA A 473 -6.09 -43.87 -14.00
C ALA A 473 -5.69 -43.28 -15.37
N GLU A 474 -6.58 -43.28 -16.38
CA GLU A 474 -6.34 -42.63 -17.68
C GLU A 474 -6.05 -41.13 -17.56
N LYS A 475 -6.81 -40.41 -16.73
CA LYS A 475 -6.59 -38.97 -16.50
C LYS A 475 -5.23 -38.70 -15.87
N ILE A 476 -4.84 -39.49 -14.87
CA ILE A 476 -3.52 -39.38 -14.21
C ILE A 476 -2.40 -39.71 -15.23
N LEU A 477 -2.58 -40.77 -16.05
CA LEU A 477 -1.61 -41.11 -17.09
C LEU A 477 -1.46 -40.00 -18.12
N ASN A 478 -2.56 -39.35 -18.54
CA ASN A 478 -2.51 -38.22 -19.47
C ASN A 478 -1.75 -37.00 -18.87
N LEU A 479 -1.93 -36.70 -17.58
CA LEU A 479 -1.16 -35.68 -16.88
C LEU A 479 0.33 -36.01 -16.82
N SER A 480 0.69 -37.29 -16.70
CA SER A 480 2.07 -37.73 -16.60
C SER A 480 2.88 -37.57 -17.91
N ARG A 481 2.21 -37.29 -19.04
CA ARG A 481 2.89 -37.02 -20.31
C ARG A 481 3.62 -35.69 -20.35
N THR A 482 3.14 -34.73 -19.58
CA THR A 482 3.67 -33.38 -19.53
C THR A 482 4.22 -32.98 -18.16
N ASN A 483 3.98 -33.83 -17.14
CA ASN A 483 4.38 -33.58 -15.76
C ASN A 483 5.03 -34.83 -15.17
N GLN A 484 5.79 -34.69 -14.11
CA GLN A 484 6.19 -35.80 -13.26
C GLN A 484 5.05 -36.05 -12.27
N VAL A 485 4.53 -37.27 -12.20
CA VAL A 485 3.39 -37.61 -11.34
C VAL A 485 3.79 -38.69 -10.35
N PHE A 486 3.54 -38.42 -9.07
CA PHE A 486 3.61 -39.44 -7.99
C PHE A 486 2.21 -39.73 -7.52
N CYS A 487 1.86 -41.01 -7.45
CA CYS A 487 0.54 -41.41 -7.00
C CYS A 487 0.64 -42.53 -5.96
N ILE A 488 0.01 -42.31 -4.82
CA ILE A 488 -0.17 -43.35 -3.78
C ILE A 488 -1.54 -43.95 -3.97
N THR A 489 -1.57 -45.27 -4.12
CA THR A 489 -2.81 -46.00 -4.44
C THR A 489 -2.93 -47.31 -3.72
N HIS A 490 -4.16 -47.75 -3.54
CA HIS A 490 -4.51 -49.09 -3.14
C HIS A 490 -5.33 -49.85 -4.23
N LEU A 491 -5.63 -49.17 -5.36
CA LEU A 491 -6.39 -49.77 -6.47
C LEU A 491 -5.48 -50.37 -7.55
N PRO A 492 -5.77 -51.56 -8.04
CA PRO A 492 -5.00 -52.20 -9.11
C PRO A 492 -5.04 -51.41 -10.42
N GLN A 493 -6.16 -50.72 -10.71
CA GLN A 493 -6.32 -49.86 -11.91
C GLN A 493 -5.31 -48.72 -11.92
N THR A 494 -5.18 -47.99 -10.81
CA THR A 494 -4.21 -46.91 -10.68
C THR A 494 -2.77 -47.46 -10.63
N ALA A 495 -2.55 -48.62 -10.02
CA ALA A 495 -1.24 -49.26 -9.98
C ALA A 495 -0.74 -49.71 -11.36
N SER A 496 -1.65 -50.07 -12.26
CA SER A 496 -1.31 -50.59 -13.59
C SER A 496 -0.72 -49.58 -14.55
N ILE A 497 -0.96 -48.25 -14.33
CA ILE A 497 -0.40 -47.19 -15.20
C ILE A 497 1.05 -46.83 -14.86
N ALA A 498 1.67 -47.47 -13.87
CA ALA A 498 3.01 -47.13 -13.39
C ALA A 498 4.06 -47.29 -14.50
N LYS A 499 4.88 -46.27 -14.72
CA LYS A 499 6.14 -46.37 -15.44
C LYS A 499 7.27 -46.82 -14.48
N GLN A 500 7.17 -46.42 -13.24
CA GLN A 500 8.02 -46.86 -12.13
C GLN A 500 7.12 -47.24 -10.95
N HIS A 501 7.26 -48.44 -10.42
CA HIS A 501 6.41 -48.96 -9.35
C HIS A 501 7.23 -49.28 -8.11
N TYR A 502 6.95 -48.55 -7.03
CA TYR A 502 7.50 -48.80 -5.72
C TYR A 502 6.52 -49.53 -4.82
N HIS A 503 7.01 -50.53 -4.10
CA HIS A 503 6.25 -51.23 -3.06
C HIS A 503 6.79 -50.94 -1.69
N LEU A 504 5.95 -50.38 -0.79
CA LEU A 504 6.27 -50.18 0.62
C LEU A 504 5.79 -51.38 1.43
N SER A 505 6.71 -51.94 2.24
CA SER A 505 6.43 -53.02 3.16
C SER A 505 6.98 -52.71 4.56
N LYS A 506 6.42 -53.35 5.57
CA LYS A 506 6.91 -53.34 6.93
C LYS A 506 7.74 -54.59 7.17
N ILE A 507 8.89 -54.42 7.75
CA ILE A 507 9.78 -55.49 8.20
C ILE A 507 10.03 -55.32 9.69
N GLU A 508 9.90 -56.42 10.45
CA GLU A 508 10.30 -56.44 11.83
C GLU A 508 11.80 -56.80 11.91
N GLN A 509 12.60 -55.91 12.40
CA GLN A 509 14.02 -56.10 12.59
C GLN A 509 14.42 -55.57 13.99
N ASP A 510 15.10 -56.41 14.80
CA ASP A 510 15.57 -56.08 16.14
C ASP A 510 14.49 -55.52 17.09
N ASP A 511 13.32 -56.20 17.14
CA ASP A 511 12.13 -55.79 17.90
C ASP A 511 11.55 -54.41 17.49
N ARG A 512 11.84 -53.96 16.28
CA ARG A 512 11.35 -52.69 15.72
C ARG A 512 10.74 -52.87 14.34
N THR A 513 9.71 -52.08 14.10
CA THR A 513 9.10 -52.02 12.74
C THR A 513 9.86 -50.99 11.92
N ILE A 514 10.30 -51.36 10.75
CA ILE A 514 10.99 -50.50 9.78
C ILE A 514 10.19 -50.53 8.47
N SER A 515 9.97 -49.38 7.88
CA SER A 515 9.41 -49.26 6.51
C SER A 515 10.54 -49.41 5.50
N THR A 516 10.35 -50.31 4.55
CA THR A 516 11.25 -50.52 3.41
C THR A 516 10.54 -50.26 2.10
N LEU A 517 11.28 -49.76 1.11
CA LEU A 517 10.81 -49.40 -0.21
C LEU A 517 11.60 -50.21 -1.25
N VAL A 518 10.90 -50.91 -2.13
CA VAL A 518 11.50 -51.70 -3.19
C VAL A 518 10.92 -51.32 -4.54
N VAL A 519 11.79 -51.15 -5.54
CA VAL A 519 11.37 -50.98 -6.95
C VAL A 519 10.99 -52.36 -7.50
N LEU A 520 9.79 -52.45 -8.03
CA LEU A 520 9.30 -53.69 -8.63
C LEU A 520 9.76 -53.79 -10.09
N ASN A 521 10.29 -54.95 -10.48
CA ASN A 521 10.46 -55.28 -11.89
C ASN A 521 9.09 -55.68 -12.53
N GLU A 522 9.06 -55.97 -13.84
CA GLU A 522 7.80 -56.26 -14.55
C GLU A 522 7.06 -57.47 -13.99
N GLU A 523 7.75 -58.55 -13.64
CA GLU A 523 7.14 -59.75 -13.07
C GLU A 523 6.58 -59.51 -11.67
N GLU A 524 7.37 -58.83 -10.84
CA GLU A 524 6.97 -58.43 -9.49
C GLU A 524 5.78 -57.46 -9.54
N ARG A 525 5.74 -56.56 -10.52
CA ARG A 525 4.62 -55.63 -10.74
C ARG A 525 3.32 -56.36 -11.08
N VAL A 526 3.38 -57.31 -12.01
CA VAL A 526 2.21 -58.15 -12.31
C VAL A 526 1.73 -58.92 -11.07
N THR A 527 2.66 -59.50 -10.31
CA THR A 527 2.40 -60.19 -9.06
C THR A 527 1.74 -59.30 -8.01
N GLN A 528 2.25 -58.08 -7.85
CA GLN A 528 1.71 -57.12 -6.91
C GLN A 528 0.30 -56.67 -7.29
N ILE A 529 0.05 -56.38 -8.56
CA ILE A 529 -1.28 -55.98 -9.04
C ILE A 529 -2.26 -57.15 -8.90
N ALA A 530 -1.85 -58.38 -9.22
CA ALA A 530 -2.68 -59.57 -9.00
C ALA A 530 -3.04 -59.79 -7.52
N SER A 531 -2.10 -59.54 -6.61
CA SER A 531 -2.32 -59.55 -5.16
C SER A 531 -3.33 -58.50 -4.71
N MET A 532 -3.29 -57.30 -5.30
CA MET A 532 -4.26 -56.21 -5.03
C MET A 532 -5.68 -56.58 -5.52
N MET A 533 -5.81 -57.36 -6.58
CA MET A 533 -7.09 -57.81 -7.13
C MET A 533 -7.72 -58.96 -6.35
N SER A 534 -6.93 -59.92 -5.87
CA SER A 534 -7.41 -61.18 -5.31
C SER A 534 -7.11 -61.40 -3.83
N GLY A 535 -6.39 -60.48 -3.19
CA GLY A 535 -5.88 -60.68 -1.84
C GLY A 535 -4.75 -61.73 -1.79
N LYS A 536 -4.57 -62.43 -0.67
CA LYS A 536 -3.42 -63.34 -0.44
C LYS A 536 -3.46 -64.64 -1.28
N GLY A 537 -4.50 -64.87 -2.08
CA GLY A 537 -4.62 -66.05 -2.93
C GLY A 537 -4.25 -65.78 -4.39
N MET A 538 -2.99 -65.95 -4.79
CA MET A 538 -2.57 -65.80 -6.19
C MET A 538 -3.12 -66.98 -7.06
N SER A 539 -4.06 -66.65 -7.92
CA SER A 539 -4.55 -67.59 -8.95
C SER A 539 -3.95 -67.22 -10.31
N ALA A 540 -3.81 -68.23 -11.18
CA ALA A 540 -3.38 -67.98 -12.56
C ALA A 540 -4.31 -66.98 -13.29
N THR A 541 -5.59 -66.97 -12.92
CA THR A 541 -6.61 -66.06 -13.46
C THR A 541 -6.33 -64.60 -13.00
N ALA A 542 -5.94 -64.41 -11.75
CA ALA A 542 -5.60 -63.08 -11.25
C ALA A 542 -4.32 -62.51 -11.90
N LEU A 543 -3.31 -63.35 -12.13
CA LEU A 543 -2.11 -62.96 -12.88
C LEU A 543 -2.41 -62.58 -14.33
N ALA A 544 -3.29 -63.33 -15.01
CA ALA A 544 -3.71 -63.02 -16.37
C ALA A 544 -4.47 -61.71 -16.43
N ALA A 545 -5.42 -61.48 -15.50
CA ALA A 545 -6.17 -60.22 -15.41
C ALA A 545 -5.29 -59.02 -15.08
N ALA A 546 -4.29 -59.19 -14.19
CA ALA A 546 -3.31 -58.15 -13.89
C ALA A 546 -2.46 -57.75 -15.11
N LYS A 547 -2.07 -58.75 -15.90
CA LYS A 547 -1.31 -58.52 -17.14
C LYS A 547 -2.17 -57.82 -18.19
N GLU A 548 -3.42 -58.21 -18.39
CA GLU A 548 -4.37 -57.55 -19.29
C GLU A 548 -4.60 -56.10 -18.89
N LEU A 549 -4.71 -55.83 -17.58
CA LEU A 549 -4.87 -54.47 -17.07
C LEU A 549 -3.65 -53.60 -17.33
N ILE A 550 -2.43 -54.14 -17.20
CA ILE A 550 -1.19 -53.41 -17.53
C ILE A 550 -1.12 -53.16 -19.03
N ASP A 551 -1.42 -54.16 -19.85
CA ASP A 551 -1.34 -54.07 -21.31
C ASP A 551 -2.39 -53.09 -21.88
N HIS A 552 -3.49 -52.82 -21.16
CA HIS A 552 -4.50 -51.82 -21.52
C HIS A 552 -3.94 -50.38 -21.54
N PHE A 553 -2.94 -50.10 -20.75
CA PHE A 553 -2.37 -48.75 -20.60
C PHE A 553 -1.01 -48.56 -21.26
N ASN A 554 -0.37 -49.64 -21.72
CA ASN A 554 0.88 -49.60 -22.48
C ASN A 554 0.65 -49.34 -23.98
#